data_2d09b577b7e657e2461b0ae83f5cc3c5
#
_entry.id   2d09b577b7e657e2461b0ae83f5cc3c5
#
_cell.length_a   1.000
_cell.length_b   1.000
_cell.length_c   1.000
_cell.angle_alpha   90.00
_cell.angle_beta   90.00
_cell.angle_gamma   90.00
#
_symmetry.space_group_name_H-M   'P 1'
#
loop_
_entity.id
_entity.type
_entity.pdbx_description
1 polymer ?
#
loop_
_entity_poly.entity_id
_entity_poly.type
_entity_poly.pdbx_seq_one_letter_code
_entity_poly.pdbx_strand_id
1 'polypeptide(L)'
;VYIMILPAFGIISEIIPVHSRKKIWGYKFIAYSTLSIAFIGFLVWGHHMFTSGQSVFSQIVFSFITYFVGIPTGVKIFSWILTMYKGQVSFTPPMMYALSFLFLFTIGGLTGIFLGAVALDIHLHDTYFVVAHFHYVMQGGTIVAFLGGLHHWWPKSFGVMYNQTVANIAALGVFIGFNGTFFPQFLLGLRGMPRRYATYDEQFVELHSYSTFWSGILGISIFIAVMNLFWSFIKKNKVDPGSNPWGGMTLEWTHTSSPPHPHNFEEDPVLQHGPYDYDK
;
A
#
# COMPACT_ATOMS: atom_id res chain seq x y z
N VAL A 1 11.70 -1.60 6.23
CA VAL A 1 10.66 -1.50 5.20
C VAL A 1 9.78 -2.75 5.18
N TYR A 2 10.35 -3.95 5.18
CA TYR A 2 9.56 -5.20 5.09
C TYR A 2 8.70 -5.45 6.32
N ILE A 3 9.09 -5.02 7.51
CA ILE A 3 8.26 -5.07 8.72
C ILE A 3 6.92 -4.32 8.54
N MET A 4 6.94 -3.22 7.79
CA MET A 4 5.75 -2.41 7.53
C MET A 4 4.98 -2.86 6.29
N ILE A 5 5.67 -3.24 5.22
CA ILE A 5 5.01 -3.53 3.94
C ILE A 5 4.38 -4.93 3.90
N LEU A 6 4.91 -5.92 4.62
CA LEU A 6 4.33 -7.26 4.64
C LEU A 6 2.91 -7.30 5.23
N PRO A 7 2.60 -6.62 6.36
CA PRO A 7 1.23 -6.45 6.82
C PRO A 7 0.34 -5.72 5.80
N ALA A 8 0.88 -4.69 5.12
CA ALA A 8 0.15 -3.98 4.07
C ALA A 8 -0.24 -4.92 2.90
N PHE A 9 0.65 -5.84 2.51
CA PHE A 9 0.34 -6.88 1.52
C PHE A 9 -0.81 -7.79 1.97
N GLY A 10 -0.89 -8.10 3.27
CA GLY A 10 -2.01 -8.82 3.86
C GLY A 10 -3.33 -8.06 3.69
N ILE A 11 -3.34 -6.78 4.09
CA ILE A 11 -4.51 -5.89 3.93
C ILE A 11 -5.00 -5.87 2.48
N ILE A 12 -4.11 -5.66 1.53
CA ILE A 12 -4.46 -5.61 0.10
C ILE A 12 -4.96 -6.96 -0.41
N SER A 13 -4.38 -8.06 0.08
CA SER A 13 -4.81 -9.42 -0.27
C SER A 13 -6.21 -9.78 0.25
N GLU A 14 -6.71 -9.08 1.28
CA GLU A 14 -8.10 -9.20 1.75
C GLU A 14 -9.05 -8.25 1.01
N ILE A 15 -8.66 -7.01 0.77
CA ILE A 15 -9.52 -6.01 0.13
C ILE A 15 -9.82 -6.41 -1.33
N ILE A 16 -8.81 -6.76 -2.12
CA ILE A 16 -8.98 -7.01 -3.55
C ILE A 16 -9.98 -8.15 -3.83
N PRO A 17 -9.90 -9.33 -3.21
CA PRO A 17 -10.87 -10.41 -3.45
C PRO A 17 -12.31 -10.02 -3.13
N VAL A 18 -12.53 -9.38 -1.98
CA VAL A 18 -13.86 -8.96 -1.54
C VAL A 18 -14.48 -7.97 -2.53
N HIS A 19 -13.73 -6.94 -2.92
CA HIS A 19 -14.22 -5.88 -3.81
C HIS A 19 -14.15 -6.20 -5.30
N SER A 20 -13.54 -7.34 -5.67
CA SER A 20 -13.58 -7.91 -7.03
C SER A 20 -14.55 -9.06 -7.14
N ARG A 21 -15.11 -9.55 -6.02
CA ARG A 21 -15.96 -10.74 -5.91
C ARG A 21 -15.31 -11.95 -6.58
N LYS A 22 -14.03 -12.18 -6.29
CA LYS A 22 -13.26 -13.28 -6.82
C LYS A 22 -12.34 -13.89 -5.80
N LYS A 23 -12.12 -15.18 -5.94
CA LYS A 23 -11.08 -15.90 -5.20
C LYS A 23 -9.70 -15.31 -5.54
N ILE A 24 -8.88 -15.10 -4.52
CA ILE A 24 -7.50 -14.64 -4.74
C ILE A 24 -6.75 -15.60 -5.64
N TRP A 25 -6.19 -15.08 -6.72
CA TRP A 25 -5.46 -15.88 -7.67
C TRP A 25 -4.10 -16.30 -7.10
N GLY A 26 -3.83 -17.61 -7.14
CA GLY A 26 -2.52 -18.12 -6.75
C GLY A 26 -2.20 -17.94 -5.27
N TYR A 27 -3.11 -18.21 -4.34
CA TYR A 27 -2.91 -18.06 -2.89
C TYR A 27 -1.57 -18.63 -2.41
N LYS A 28 -1.19 -19.83 -2.84
CA LYS A 28 0.09 -20.45 -2.46
C LYS A 28 1.28 -19.64 -2.95
N PHE A 29 1.21 -19.07 -4.15
CA PHE A 29 2.28 -18.22 -4.70
C PHE A 29 2.41 -16.93 -3.87
N ILE A 30 1.30 -16.31 -3.46
CA ILE A 30 1.32 -15.13 -2.59
C ILE A 30 1.93 -15.48 -1.22
N ALA A 31 1.53 -16.60 -0.62
CA ALA A 31 2.04 -17.04 0.68
C ALA A 31 3.55 -17.30 0.63
N TYR A 32 4.02 -18.11 -0.32
CA TYR A 32 5.45 -18.39 -0.47
C TYR A 32 6.26 -17.15 -0.86
N SER A 33 5.70 -16.26 -1.69
CA SER A 33 6.34 -14.97 -1.99
C SER A 33 6.53 -14.13 -0.73
N THR A 34 5.54 -14.12 0.18
CA THR A 34 5.65 -13.38 1.44
C THR A 34 6.81 -13.91 2.30
N LEU A 35 6.90 -15.23 2.44
CA LEU A 35 8.00 -15.87 3.16
C LEU A 35 9.36 -15.61 2.50
N SER A 36 9.42 -15.71 1.18
CA SER A 36 10.64 -15.43 0.41
C SER A 36 11.10 -13.99 0.59
N ILE A 37 10.18 -13.01 0.52
CA ILE A 37 10.50 -11.59 0.74
C ILE A 37 11.04 -11.39 2.16
N ALA A 38 10.39 -11.99 3.17
CA ALA A 38 10.84 -11.87 4.55
C ALA A 38 12.28 -12.42 4.71
N PHE A 39 12.56 -13.59 4.16
CA PHE A 39 13.89 -14.21 4.23
C PHE A 39 14.96 -13.42 3.46
N ILE A 40 14.72 -13.13 2.16
CA ILE A 40 15.68 -12.39 1.32
C ILE A 40 15.90 -10.98 1.87
N GLY A 41 14.85 -10.34 2.43
CA GLY A 41 14.94 -9.02 3.01
C GLY A 41 15.99 -8.86 4.11
N PHE A 42 16.30 -9.94 4.84
CA PHE A 42 17.39 -9.94 5.82
C PHE A 42 18.79 -10.01 5.18
N LEU A 43 18.90 -10.36 3.91
CA LEU A 43 20.17 -10.56 3.22
C LEU A 43 20.62 -9.36 2.37
N VAL A 44 19.81 -8.31 2.28
CA VAL A 44 20.02 -7.22 1.30
C VAL A 44 20.39 -5.86 1.90
N TRP A 45 20.63 -5.77 3.21
CA TRP A 45 20.87 -4.48 3.90
C TRP A 45 22.02 -3.65 3.31
N GLY A 46 23.04 -4.31 2.73
CA GLY A 46 24.22 -3.64 2.22
C GLY A 46 24.00 -2.80 0.97
N HIS A 47 22.83 -2.88 0.32
CA HIS A 47 22.52 -2.00 -0.80
C HIS A 47 22.30 -0.52 -0.38
N HIS A 48 22.14 -0.24 0.91
CA HIS A 48 22.14 1.12 1.43
C HIS A 48 23.54 1.67 1.69
N MET A 49 24.56 0.90 1.41
CA MET A 49 25.94 1.19 1.81
C MET A 49 26.93 1.12 0.63
N PHE A 50 26.45 1.20 -0.61
CA PHE A 50 27.30 1.08 -1.80
C PHE A 50 28.42 2.15 -1.86
N THR A 51 28.17 3.34 -1.30
CA THR A 51 29.13 4.46 -1.27
C THR A 51 29.93 4.54 0.04
N SER A 52 29.78 3.57 0.97
CA SER A 52 30.42 3.57 2.29
C SER A 52 31.78 2.87 2.36
N GLY A 53 32.43 2.60 1.22
CA GLY A 53 33.71 1.92 1.19
C GLY A 53 33.64 0.39 1.19
N GLN A 54 32.49 -0.20 0.79
CA GLN A 54 32.39 -1.64 0.54
C GLN A 54 33.36 -2.08 -0.56
N SER A 55 33.87 -3.33 -0.43
CA SER A 55 34.64 -3.95 -1.52
C SER A 55 33.75 -4.15 -2.76
N VAL A 56 34.35 -4.14 -3.94
CA VAL A 56 33.67 -4.40 -5.21
C VAL A 56 32.90 -5.74 -5.17
N PHE A 57 33.50 -6.76 -4.59
CA PHE A 57 32.84 -8.06 -4.42
C PHE A 57 31.54 -7.93 -3.58
N SER A 58 31.61 -7.25 -2.44
CA SER A 58 30.44 -7.01 -1.57
C SER A 58 29.35 -6.23 -2.31
N GLN A 59 29.71 -5.18 -3.05
CA GLN A 59 28.76 -4.39 -3.84
C GLN A 59 28.04 -5.26 -4.87
N ILE A 60 28.76 -6.11 -5.61
CA ILE A 60 28.17 -7.02 -6.61
C ILE A 60 27.23 -8.01 -5.94
N VAL A 61 27.62 -8.62 -4.83
CA VAL A 61 26.79 -9.59 -4.10
C VAL A 61 25.49 -8.94 -3.62
N PHE A 62 25.57 -7.79 -2.94
CA PHE A 62 24.37 -7.11 -2.45
C PHE A 62 23.47 -6.60 -3.60
N SER A 63 24.05 -6.11 -4.67
CA SER A 63 23.29 -5.72 -5.88
C SER A 63 22.54 -6.93 -6.45
N PHE A 64 23.22 -8.04 -6.64
CA PHE A 64 22.64 -9.28 -7.17
C PHE A 64 21.50 -9.82 -6.31
N ILE A 65 21.70 -9.96 -4.98
CA ILE A 65 20.67 -10.46 -4.07
C ILE A 65 19.48 -9.49 -4.02
N THR A 66 19.72 -8.18 -4.12
CA THR A 66 18.66 -7.18 -4.15
C THR A 66 17.71 -7.35 -5.34
N TYR A 67 18.20 -7.73 -6.52
CA TYR A 67 17.34 -8.05 -7.66
C TYR A 67 16.42 -9.26 -7.40
N PHE A 68 16.90 -10.24 -6.63
CA PHE A 68 16.08 -11.42 -6.30
C PHE A 68 14.84 -11.08 -5.48
N VAL A 69 14.85 -10.04 -4.63
CA VAL A 69 13.65 -9.63 -3.88
C VAL A 69 12.56 -9.06 -4.79
N GLY A 70 12.93 -8.57 -5.97
CA GLY A 70 11.98 -8.11 -6.97
C GLY A 70 11.09 -9.22 -7.54
N ILE A 71 11.62 -10.45 -7.65
CA ILE A 71 10.88 -11.60 -8.23
C ILE A 71 9.64 -11.95 -7.40
N PRO A 72 9.73 -12.30 -6.11
CA PRO A 72 8.56 -12.62 -5.31
C PRO A 72 7.61 -11.42 -5.13
N THR A 73 8.15 -10.19 -5.16
CA THR A 73 7.31 -8.98 -5.13
C THR A 73 6.49 -8.86 -6.42
N GLY A 74 7.10 -9.10 -7.58
CA GLY A 74 6.40 -9.14 -8.87
C GLY A 74 5.29 -10.19 -8.90
N VAL A 75 5.54 -11.39 -8.37
CA VAL A 75 4.52 -12.46 -8.26
C VAL A 75 3.28 -11.95 -7.52
N LYS A 76 3.43 -11.17 -6.45
CA LYS A 76 2.30 -10.59 -5.72
C LYS A 76 1.50 -9.59 -6.56
N ILE A 77 2.19 -8.64 -7.19
CA ILE A 77 1.54 -7.64 -8.05
C ILE A 77 0.72 -8.32 -9.14
N PHE A 78 1.30 -9.29 -9.85
CA PHE A 78 0.58 -10.05 -10.88
C PHE A 78 -0.58 -10.85 -10.31
N SER A 79 -0.45 -11.45 -9.13
CA SER A 79 -1.53 -12.19 -8.48
C SER A 79 -2.72 -11.28 -8.14
N TRP A 80 -2.49 -10.06 -7.66
CA TRP A 80 -3.56 -9.09 -7.38
C TRP A 80 -4.23 -8.61 -8.67
N ILE A 81 -3.47 -8.33 -9.73
CA ILE A 81 -4.02 -7.94 -11.04
C ILE A 81 -4.88 -9.08 -11.60
N LEU A 82 -4.39 -10.33 -11.55
CA LEU A 82 -5.12 -11.51 -12.02
C LEU A 82 -6.36 -11.81 -11.18
N THR A 83 -6.35 -11.48 -9.89
CA THR A 83 -7.54 -11.55 -9.03
C THR A 83 -8.64 -10.63 -9.54
N MET A 84 -8.29 -9.40 -9.94
CA MET A 84 -9.25 -8.42 -10.49
C MET A 84 -9.70 -8.76 -11.92
N TYR A 85 -8.87 -9.49 -12.68
CA TYR A 85 -9.17 -9.81 -14.08
C TYR A 85 -10.47 -10.61 -14.23
N LYS A 86 -11.43 -10.08 -15.02
CA LYS A 86 -12.79 -10.61 -15.17
C LYS A 86 -13.59 -10.68 -13.84
N GLY A 87 -13.23 -9.90 -12.84
CA GLY A 87 -13.99 -9.73 -11.60
C GLY A 87 -14.99 -8.59 -11.70
N GLN A 88 -15.93 -8.55 -10.75
CA GLN A 88 -16.88 -7.44 -10.58
C GLN A 88 -16.23 -6.38 -9.67
N VAL A 89 -15.31 -5.59 -10.21
CA VAL A 89 -14.58 -4.58 -9.46
C VAL A 89 -15.53 -3.45 -9.04
N SER A 90 -15.70 -3.26 -7.74
CA SER A 90 -16.48 -2.17 -7.15
C SER A 90 -15.56 -1.04 -6.69
N PHE A 91 -15.81 0.19 -7.12
CA PHE A 91 -15.03 1.38 -6.74
C PHE A 91 -15.46 1.94 -5.37
N THR A 92 -15.43 1.10 -4.36
CA THR A 92 -15.64 1.50 -2.97
C THR A 92 -14.38 2.14 -2.40
N PRO A 93 -14.47 2.94 -1.31
CA PRO A 93 -13.29 3.57 -0.73
C PRO A 93 -12.12 2.60 -0.43
N PRO A 94 -12.33 1.42 0.17
CA PRO A 94 -11.23 0.46 0.35
C PRO A 94 -10.57 0.05 -0.96
N MET A 95 -11.36 -0.20 -2.00
CA MET A 95 -10.83 -0.60 -3.31
C MET A 95 -10.08 0.54 -4.01
N MET A 96 -10.52 1.79 -3.84
CA MET A 96 -9.79 2.95 -4.35
C MET A 96 -8.39 3.05 -3.74
N TYR A 97 -8.25 2.81 -2.43
CA TYR A 97 -6.95 2.73 -1.78
C TYR A 97 -6.12 1.53 -2.25
N ALA A 98 -6.75 0.37 -2.48
CA ALA A 98 -6.04 -0.82 -2.98
C ALA A 98 -5.50 -0.60 -4.41
N LEU A 99 -6.26 0.04 -5.28
CA LEU A 99 -5.81 0.41 -6.63
C LEU A 99 -4.69 1.45 -6.58
N SER A 100 -4.83 2.45 -5.69
CA SER A 100 -3.77 3.44 -5.45
C SER A 100 -2.49 2.77 -4.96
N PHE A 101 -2.61 1.84 -4.00
CA PHE A 101 -1.48 1.03 -3.53
C PHE A 101 -0.78 0.30 -4.67
N LEU A 102 -1.53 -0.42 -5.53
CA LEU A 102 -0.94 -1.16 -6.65
C LEU A 102 -0.13 -0.26 -7.56
N PHE A 103 -0.67 0.89 -7.91
CA PHE A 103 0.01 1.84 -8.79
C PHE A 103 1.27 2.43 -8.12
N LEU A 104 1.11 2.98 -6.92
CA LEU A 104 2.19 3.67 -6.22
C LEU A 104 3.31 2.70 -5.81
N PHE A 105 2.95 1.55 -5.26
CA PHE A 105 3.92 0.54 -4.86
C PHE A 105 4.66 -0.06 -6.06
N THR A 106 4.02 -0.20 -7.22
CA THR A 106 4.69 -0.66 -8.44
C THR A 106 5.77 0.34 -8.89
N ILE A 107 5.49 1.64 -8.88
CA ILE A 107 6.50 2.67 -9.15
C ILE A 107 7.62 2.61 -8.11
N GLY A 108 7.25 2.50 -6.82
CA GLY A 108 8.22 2.36 -5.74
C GLY A 108 9.14 1.14 -5.91
N GLY A 109 8.57 -0.02 -6.24
CA GLY A 109 9.33 -1.26 -6.47
C GLY A 109 10.25 -1.18 -7.68
N LEU A 110 9.78 -0.65 -8.81
CA LEU A 110 10.59 -0.49 -10.01
C LEU A 110 11.75 0.48 -9.78
N THR A 111 11.51 1.62 -9.13
CA THR A 111 12.59 2.57 -8.78
C THR A 111 13.57 1.99 -7.76
N GLY A 112 13.10 1.05 -6.90
CA GLY A 112 13.97 0.27 -6.02
C GLY A 112 14.93 -0.66 -6.76
N ILE A 113 14.48 -1.25 -7.89
CA ILE A 113 15.36 -2.04 -8.75
C ILE A 113 16.45 -1.14 -9.37
N PHE A 114 16.13 0.09 -9.78
CA PHE A 114 17.15 1.04 -10.23
C PHE A 114 18.19 1.33 -9.16
N LEU A 115 17.77 1.60 -7.92
CA LEU A 115 18.69 1.84 -6.80
C LEU A 115 19.46 0.58 -6.37
N GLY A 116 18.90 -0.62 -6.60
CA GLY A 116 19.61 -1.88 -6.39
C GLY A 116 20.78 -2.11 -7.32
N ALA A 117 20.83 -1.41 -8.46
CA ALA A 117 21.97 -1.43 -9.39
C ALA A 117 23.09 -0.52 -8.87
N VAL A 118 24.21 -1.11 -8.43
CA VAL A 118 25.32 -0.33 -7.87
C VAL A 118 25.79 0.79 -8.80
N ALA A 119 25.85 0.54 -10.11
CA ALA A 119 26.27 1.55 -11.09
C ALA A 119 25.34 2.77 -11.17
N LEU A 120 24.06 2.59 -10.91
CA LEU A 120 23.08 3.67 -10.86
C LEU A 120 23.05 4.32 -9.47
N ASP A 121 23.14 3.52 -8.41
CA ASP A 121 23.06 4.04 -7.04
C ASP A 121 24.24 4.94 -6.70
N ILE A 122 25.43 4.73 -7.26
CA ILE A 122 26.56 5.65 -7.10
C ILE A 122 26.20 7.10 -7.46
N HIS A 123 25.31 7.29 -8.44
CA HIS A 123 24.87 8.62 -8.88
C HIS A 123 23.61 9.11 -8.17
N LEU A 124 22.76 8.18 -7.70
CA LEU A 124 21.46 8.49 -7.11
C LEU A 124 21.47 8.43 -5.58
N HIS A 125 22.52 7.84 -4.99
CA HIS A 125 22.66 7.70 -3.55
C HIS A 125 22.60 9.05 -2.85
N ASP A 126 21.85 9.13 -1.75
CA ASP A 126 21.63 10.34 -0.97
C ASP A 126 21.10 11.55 -1.78
N THR A 127 20.40 11.31 -2.89
CA THR A 127 19.64 12.33 -3.62
C THR A 127 18.13 12.25 -3.32
N TYR A 128 17.36 13.21 -3.84
CA TYR A 128 15.90 13.22 -3.77
C TYR A 128 15.26 12.06 -4.53
N PHE A 129 15.99 11.37 -5.41
CA PHE A 129 15.50 10.12 -6.03
C PHE A 129 15.24 9.03 -4.99
N VAL A 130 16.14 8.89 -4.02
CA VAL A 130 15.96 7.95 -2.90
C VAL A 130 14.76 8.37 -2.04
N VAL A 131 14.58 9.67 -1.81
CA VAL A 131 13.43 10.21 -1.05
C VAL A 131 12.11 9.86 -1.74
N ALA A 132 12.01 10.09 -3.05
CA ALA A 132 10.84 9.71 -3.82
C ALA A 132 10.60 8.19 -3.75
N HIS A 133 11.63 7.39 -3.99
CA HIS A 133 11.54 5.93 -3.95
C HIS A 133 10.93 5.41 -2.64
N PHE A 134 11.52 5.76 -1.49
CA PHE A 134 11.04 5.20 -0.24
C PHE A 134 9.66 5.73 0.17
N HIS A 135 9.27 6.95 -0.25
CA HIS A 135 7.91 7.42 -0.05
C HIS A 135 6.90 6.64 -0.89
N TYR A 136 7.21 6.31 -2.15
CA TYR A 136 6.36 5.45 -2.97
C TYR A 136 6.19 4.05 -2.37
N VAL A 137 7.24 3.50 -1.73
CA VAL A 137 7.17 2.20 -1.05
C VAL A 137 6.45 2.28 0.28
N MET A 138 6.85 3.22 1.16
CA MET A 138 6.36 3.26 2.55
C MET A 138 5.03 4.00 2.66
N GLN A 139 4.94 5.22 2.18
CA GLN A 139 3.71 6.01 2.29
C GLN A 139 2.70 5.59 1.21
N GLY A 140 3.12 5.49 -0.05
CA GLY A 140 2.31 5.00 -1.16
C GLY A 140 1.92 3.53 -1.01
N GLY A 141 2.77 2.74 -0.38
CA GLY A 141 2.49 1.35 0.00
C GLY A 141 1.76 1.26 1.35
N THR A 142 2.50 1.36 2.45
CA THR A 142 1.98 1.01 3.79
C THR A 142 0.86 1.92 4.26
N ILE A 143 1.01 3.25 4.16
CA ILE A 143 0.01 4.19 4.68
C ILE A 143 -1.27 4.13 3.85
N VAL A 144 -1.15 4.04 2.53
CA VAL A 144 -2.33 3.92 1.64
C VAL A 144 -3.07 2.61 1.88
N ALA A 145 -2.34 1.48 2.03
CA ALA A 145 -2.96 0.21 2.40
C ALA A 145 -3.63 0.26 3.78
N PHE A 146 -3.01 0.92 4.76
CA PHE A 146 -3.58 1.11 6.10
C PHE A 146 -4.88 1.93 6.04
N LEU A 147 -4.93 3.03 5.28
CA LEU A 147 -6.16 3.77 5.06
C LEU A 147 -7.23 2.90 4.40
N GLY A 148 -6.86 2.09 3.41
CA GLY A 148 -7.76 1.11 2.81
C GLY A 148 -8.32 0.12 3.83
N GLY A 149 -7.46 -0.44 4.69
CA GLY A 149 -7.84 -1.35 5.78
C GLY A 149 -8.77 -0.68 6.79
N LEU A 150 -8.45 0.54 7.24
CA LEU A 150 -9.33 1.30 8.14
C LEU A 150 -10.73 1.46 7.55
N HIS A 151 -10.84 1.85 6.28
CA HIS A 151 -12.14 2.00 5.62
C HIS A 151 -12.85 0.67 5.42
N HIS A 152 -12.10 -0.43 5.17
CA HIS A 152 -12.66 -1.76 4.97
C HIS A 152 -13.25 -2.33 6.27
N TRP A 153 -12.48 -2.30 7.36
CA TRP A 153 -12.89 -2.88 8.64
C TRP A 153 -13.62 -1.92 9.57
N TRP A 154 -13.75 -0.62 9.23
CA TRP A 154 -14.43 0.35 10.07
C TRP A 154 -15.85 -0.06 10.47
N PRO A 155 -16.74 -0.45 9.51
CA PRO A 155 -18.09 -0.88 9.88
C PRO A 155 -18.09 -2.15 10.74
N LYS A 156 -17.14 -3.07 10.53
CA LYS A 156 -16.99 -4.26 11.34
C LYS A 156 -16.53 -3.94 12.77
N SER A 157 -15.49 -3.14 12.91
CA SER A 157 -14.87 -2.86 14.21
C SER A 157 -15.72 -1.98 15.10
N PHE A 158 -16.47 -1.05 14.53
CA PHE A 158 -17.18 -0.01 15.29
C PHE A 158 -18.70 -0.01 15.11
N GLY A 159 -19.25 -0.82 14.21
CA GLY A 159 -20.68 -0.89 13.96
C GLY A 159 -21.27 0.42 13.38
N VAL A 160 -20.45 1.26 12.75
CA VAL A 160 -20.89 2.52 12.13
C VAL A 160 -20.29 2.66 10.72
N MET A 161 -21.09 3.23 9.79
CA MET A 161 -20.64 3.48 8.43
C MET A 161 -20.33 4.97 8.23
N TYR A 162 -19.19 5.25 7.62
CA TYR A 162 -18.76 6.57 7.19
C TYR A 162 -19.42 6.98 5.86
N ASN A 163 -19.31 8.26 5.48
CA ASN A 163 -19.80 8.73 4.19
C ASN A 163 -18.90 8.23 3.06
N GLN A 164 -19.41 7.32 2.22
CA GLN A 164 -18.63 6.69 1.14
C GLN A 164 -18.22 7.68 0.05
N THR A 165 -19.04 8.66 -0.28
CA THR A 165 -18.72 9.68 -1.30
C THR A 165 -17.55 10.54 -0.85
N VAL A 166 -17.58 11.03 0.40
CA VAL A 166 -16.47 11.80 0.98
C VAL A 166 -15.20 10.97 1.04
N ALA A 167 -15.30 9.69 1.42
CA ALA A 167 -14.16 8.78 1.46
C ALA A 167 -13.56 8.53 0.07
N ASN A 168 -14.37 8.38 -0.98
CA ASN A 168 -13.90 8.23 -2.35
C ASN A 168 -13.19 9.49 -2.86
N ILE A 169 -13.74 10.68 -2.57
CA ILE A 169 -13.11 11.97 -2.93
C ILE A 169 -11.76 12.09 -2.20
N ALA A 170 -11.73 11.76 -0.91
CA ALA A 170 -10.49 11.78 -0.13
C ALA A 170 -9.45 10.78 -0.67
N ALA A 171 -9.85 9.55 -1.03
CA ALA A 171 -8.95 8.56 -1.60
C ALA A 171 -8.35 9.03 -2.93
N LEU A 172 -9.16 9.64 -3.80
CA LEU A 172 -8.69 10.24 -5.04
C LEU A 172 -7.73 11.42 -4.77
N GLY A 173 -8.05 12.27 -3.81
CA GLY A 173 -7.20 13.38 -3.38
C GLY A 173 -5.87 12.91 -2.81
N VAL A 174 -5.86 11.80 -2.04
CA VAL A 174 -4.63 11.16 -1.55
C VAL A 174 -3.78 10.67 -2.73
N PHE A 175 -4.37 9.99 -3.71
CA PHE A 175 -3.65 9.48 -4.88
C PHE A 175 -3.02 10.61 -5.72
N ILE A 176 -3.80 11.63 -6.04
CA ILE A 176 -3.33 12.77 -6.86
C ILE A 176 -2.30 13.59 -6.09
N GLY A 177 -2.60 13.96 -4.84
CA GLY A 177 -1.70 14.72 -3.98
C GLY A 177 -0.37 14.01 -3.73
N PHE A 178 -0.41 12.69 -3.55
CA PHE A 178 0.79 11.87 -3.41
C PHE A 178 1.70 11.97 -4.64
N ASN A 179 1.15 11.73 -5.84
CA ASN A 179 1.93 11.81 -7.07
C ASN A 179 2.47 13.22 -7.31
N GLY A 180 1.65 14.25 -7.08
CA GLY A 180 2.09 15.65 -7.18
C GLY A 180 3.23 15.99 -6.23
N THR A 181 3.23 15.40 -5.04
CA THR A 181 4.28 15.62 -4.03
C THR A 181 5.58 14.88 -4.39
N PHE A 182 5.51 13.58 -4.64
CA PHE A 182 6.70 12.75 -4.66
C PHE A 182 7.24 12.44 -6.06
N PHE A 183 6.43 12.51 -7.11
CA PHE A 183 6.95 12.29 -8.46
C PHE A 183 7.99 13.35 -8.91
N PRO A 184 7.78 14.67 -8.64
CA PRO A 184 8.79 15.67 -8.95
C PRO A 184 10.14 15.46 -8.23
N GLN A 185 10.11 14.76 -7.08
CA GLN A 185 11.34 14.46 -6.33
C GLN A 185 12.24 13.44 -7.05
N PHE A 186 11.68 12.56 -7.92
CA PHE A 186 12.52 11.77 -8.82
C PHE A 186 13.30 12.68 -9.78
N LEU A 187 12.65 13.71 -10.34
CA LEU A 187 13.31 14.64 -11.24
C LEU A 187 14.37 15.48 -10.51
N LEU A 188 14.08 15.90 -9.28
CA LEU A 188 15.09 16.59 -8.43
C LEU A 188 16.32 15.71 -8.22
N GLY A 189 16.11 14.43 -7.87
CA GLY A 189 17.21 13.50 -7.65
C GLY A 189 18.03 13.22 -8.92
N LEU A 190 17.36 13.05 -10.07
CA LEU A 190 18.03 12.90 -11.38
C LEU A 190 18.87 14.12 -11.78
N ARG A 191 18.48 15.31 -11.31
CA ARG A 191 19.25 16.56 -11.51
C ARG A 191 20.33 16.75 -10.45
N GLY A 192 20.55 15.76 -9.56
CA GLY A 192 21.62 15.79 -8.56
C GLY A 192 21.28 16.53 -7.27
N MET A 193 19.99 16.86 -7.01
CA MET A 193 19.61 17.46 -5.72
C MET A 193 19.88 16.50 -4.57
N PRO A 194 20.82 16.81 -3.64
CA PRO A 194 21.06 15.95 -2.48
C PRO A 194 19.92 16.07 -1.46
N ARG A 195 19.64 14.99 -0.74
CA ARG A 195 18.70 15.02 0.39
C ARG A 195 19.36 15.62 1.66
N ARG A 196 18.54 16.03 2.62
CA ARG A 196 18.98 16.54 3.94
C ARG A 196 19.71 17.90 3.89
N TYR A 197 19.48 18.69 2.86
CA TYR A 197 20.01 20.05 2.75
C TYR A 197 18.92 21.07 3.08
N ALA A 198 19.28 22.07 3.89
CA ALA A 198 18.38 23.15 4.27
C ALA A 198 18.23 24.22 3.17
N THR A 199 19.27 24.38 2.34
CA THR A 199 19.31 25.34 1.24
C THR A 199 19.72 24.64 -0.04
N TYR A 200 19.26 25.14 -1.18
CA TYR A 200 19.52 24.55 -2.49
C TYR A 200 19.52 25.62 -3.58
N ASP A 201 20.09 25.28 -4.74
CA ASP A 201 20.22 26.19 -5.88
C ASP A 201 18.86 26.59 -6.47
N GLU A 202 18.81 27.76 -7.12
CA GLU A 202 17.59 28.29 -7.76
C GLU A 202 16.96 27.33 -8.77
N GLN A 203 17.74 26.52 -9.46
CA GLN A 203 17.26 25.53 -10.42
C GLN A 203 16.31 24.48 -9.83
N PHE A 204 16.31 24.29 -8.51
CA PHE A 204 15.46 23.32 -7.81
C PHE A 204 14.20 23.95 -7.19
N VAL A 205 14.13 25.28 -7.08
CA VAL A 205 13.06 25.99 -6.38
C VAL A 205 11.69 25.69 -6.96
N GLU A 206 11.55 25.69 -8.28
CA GLU A 206 10.27 25.45 -8.94
C GLU A 206 9.69 24.07 -8.61
N LEU A 207 10.50 23.00 -8.71
CA LEU A 207 10.06 21.64 -8.40
C LEU A 207 9.78 21.45 -6.90
N HIS A 208 10.54 22.07 -6.01
CA HIS A 208 10.26 22.06 -4.58
C HIS A 208 8.97 22.80 -4.24
N SER A 209 8.72 23.96 -4.83
CA SER A 209 7.49 24.72 -4.64
C SER A 209 6.27 23.94 -5.12
N TYR A 210 6.38 23.29 -6.26
CA TYR A 210 5.35 22.40 -6.80
C TYR A 210 5.09 21.22 -5.85
N SER A 211 6.13 20.52 -5.40
CA SER A 211 6.03 19.43 -4.44
C SER A 211 5.37 19.88 -3.14
N THR A 212 5.74 21.05 -2.62
CA THR A 212 5.17 21.64 -1.39
C THR A 212 3.68 21.94 -1.56
N PHE A 213 3.26 22.53 -2.66
CA PHE A 213 1.84 22.79 -2.95
C PHE A 213 1.01 21.49 -2.88
N TRP A 214 1.47 20.42 -3.55
CA TRP A 214 0.78 19.16 -3.56
C TRP A 214 0.82 18.41 -2.22
N SER A 215 1.85 18.64 -1.42
CA SER A 215 1.89 18.08 -0.06
C SER A 215 0.80 18.65 0.83
N GLY A 216 0.42 19.91 0.62
CA GLY A 216 -0.74 20.51 1.27
C GLY A 216 -2.05 19.81 0.87
N ILE A 217 -2.25 19.55 -0.42
CA ILE A 217 -3.42 18.81 -0.92
C ILE A 217 -3.45 17.38 -0.37
N LEU A 218 -2.31 16.69 -0.35
CA LEU A 218 -2.17 15.36 0.24
C LEU A 218 -2.56 15.36 1.73
N GLY A 219 -2.02 16.30 2.50
CA GLY A 219 -2.31 16.44 3.93
C GLY A 219 -3.79 16.70 4.21
N ILE A 220 -4.41 17.61 3.47
CA ILE A 220 -5.86 17.91 3.56
C ILE A 220 -6.68 16.67 3.21
N SER A 221 -6.31 15.92 2.17
CA SER A 221 -7.03 14.72 1.74
C SER A 221 -6.98 13.61 2.80
N ILE A 222 -5.81 13.38 3.42
CA ILE A 222 -5.67 12.43 4.52
C ILE A 222 -6.50 12.90 5.73
N PHE A 223 -6.45 14.20 6.06
CA PHE A 223 -7.24 14.76 7.13
C PHE A 223 -8.73 14.54 6.92
N ILE A 224 -9.25 14.82 5.71
CA ILE A 224 -10.66 14.56 5.35
C ILE A 224 -11.00 13.07 5.49
N ALA A 225 -10.14 12.17 5.02
CA ALA A 225 -10.36 10.73 5.13
C ALA A 225 -10.53 10.31 6.60
N VAL A 226 -9.60 10.73 7.47
CA VAL A 226 -9.61 10.40 8.89
C VAL A 226 -10.80 11.05 9.60
N MET A 227 -11.06 12.33 9.33
CA MET A 227 -12.18 13.05 9.95
C MET A 227 -13.53 12.48 9.54
N ASN A 228 -13.69 12.00 8.31
CA ASN A 228 -14.91 11.34 7.86
C ASN A 228 -15.19 10.04 8.65
N LEU A 229 -14.15 9.28 8.99
CA LEU A 229 -14.26 8.11 9.87
C LEU A 229 -14.72 8.52 11.27
N PHE A 230 -14.09 9.51 11.89
CA PHE A 230 -14.49 10.01 13.22
C PHE A 230 -15.91 10.63 13.20
N TRP A 231 -16.28 11.32 12.13
CA TRP A 231 -17.61 11.90 11.98
C TRP A 231 -18.73 10.85 11.97
N SER A 232 -18.41 9.61 11.55
CA SER A 232 -19.38 8.50 11.57
C SER A 232 -19.87 8.17 13.00
N PHE A 233 -19.05 8.37 14.03
CA PHE A 233 -19.46 8.20 15.43
C PHE A 233 -20.45 9.28 15.87
N ILE A 234 -20.26 10.52 15.41
CA ILE A 234 -21.13 11.65 15.76
C ILE A 234 -22.49 11.49 15.07
N LYS A 235 -22.50 11.13 13.79
CA LYS A 235 -23.72 10.90 13.00
C LYS A 235 -24.45 9.63 13.42
N LYS A 236 -23.79 8.71 14.12
CA LYS A 236 -24.37 7.42 14.58
C LYS A 236 -25.06 6.65 13.43
N ASN A 237 -24.48 6.66 12.25
CA ASN A 237 -24.91 5.82 11.13
C ASN A 237 -24.63 4.36 11.46
N LYS A 238 -25.43 3.78 12.38
CA LYS A 238 -25.26 2.40 12.80
C LYS A 238 -25.46 1.46 11.62
N VAL A 239 -24.62 0.46 11.56
CA VAL A 239 -24.74 -0.68 10.67
C VAL A 239 -25.55 -1.74 11.42
N ASP A 240 -26.47 -2.43 10.76
CA ASP A 240 -27.18 -3.54 11.39
C ASP A 240 -26.17 -4.60 11.87
N PRO A 241 -26.35 -5.17 13.05
CA PRO A 241 -25.35 -6.11 13.63
C PRO A 241 -24.93 -7.26 12.72
N GLY A 242 -25.83 -7.78 11.90
CA GLY A 242 -25.56 -8.81 10.90
C GLY A 242 -25.15 -8.31 9.52
N SER A 243 -24.93 -6.98 9.37
CA SER A 243 -24.70 -6.43 8.04
C SER A 243 -23.30 -6.76 7.52
N ASN A 244 -23.27 -7.08 6.23
CA ASN A 244 -22.08 -7.32 5.44
C ASN A 244 -22.03 -6.30 4.29
N PRO A 245 -21.57 -5.06 4.56
CA PRO A 245 -21.69 -3.96 3.60
C PRO A 245 -20.88 -4.18 2.31
N TRP A 246 -19.88 -5.07 2.38
CA TRP A 246 -19.02 -5.37 1.24
C TRP A 246 -19.42 -6.66 0.53
N GLY A 247 -20.31 -7.46 1.09
CA GLY A 247 -20.64 -8.79 0.59
C GLY A 247 -19.45 -9.75 0.65
N GLY A 248 -18.60 -9.60 1.68
CA GLY A 248 -17.48 -10.50 1.94
C GLY A 248 -17.94 -11.88 2.37
N MET A 249 -17.19 -12.94 2.02
CA MET A 249 -17.53 -14.33 2.29
C MET A 249 -16.68 -14.96 3.40
N THR A 250 -15.75 -14.20 3.97
CA THR A 250 -14.96 -14.66 5.12
C THR A 250 -15.80 -14.73 6.40
N LEU A 251 -15.40 -15.54 7.39
CA LEU A 251 -16.13 -15.71 8.65
C LEU A 251 -16.40 -14.39 9.35
N GLU A 252 -15.47 -13.47 9.31
CA GLU A 252 -15.62 -12.14 9.91
C GLU A 252 -16.81 -11.35 9.35
N TRP A 253 -17.15 -11.58 8.08
CA TRP A 253 -18.24 -10.87 7.41
C TRP A 253 -19.56 -11.64 7.43
N THR A 254 -19.51 -12.97 7.48
CA THR A 254 -20.70 -13.82 7.35
C THR A 254 -21.27 -14.29 8.69
N HIS A 255 -20.45 -14.41 9.73
CA HIS A 255 -20.87 -15.06 10.98
C HIS A 255 -20.69 -14.19 12.23
N THR A 256 -19.85 -13.13 12.18
CA THR A 256 -19.69 -12.25 13.35
C THR A 256 -20.56 -11.01 13.26
N SER A 257 -20.98 -10.47 14.41
CA SER A 257 -21.71 -9.21 14.51
C SER A 257 -20.83 -7.99 14.17
N SER A 258 -21.41 -6.81 14.06
CA SER A 258 -20.74 -5.52 13.86
C SER A 258 -21.18 -4.50 14.92
N PRO A 259 -20.39 -4.23 15.98
CA PRO A 259 -19.05 -4.79 16.28
C PRO A 259 -19.10 -6.27 16.68
N PRO A 260 -17.96 -6.99 16.64
CA PRO A 260 -17.89 -8.39 17.01
C PRO A 260 -18.24 -8.62 18.47
N HIS A 261 -18.90 -9.73 18.76
CA HIS A 261 -19.17 -10.16 20.13
C HIS A 261 -17.86 -10.54 20.83
N PRO A 262 -17.75 -10.44 22.19
CA PRO A 262 -16.53 -10.83 22.91
C PRO A 262 -16.02 -12.23 22.63
N HIS A 263 -16.91 -13.17 22.30
CA HIS A 263 -16.58 -14.55 21.95
C HIS A 263 -16.57 -14.81 20.43
N ASN A 264 -16.71 -13.79 19.59
CA ASN A 264 -16.81 -13.83 18.13
C ASN A 264 -18.05 -14.57 17.60
N PHE A 265 -18.40 -15.72 18.16
CA PHE A 265 -19.51 -16.59 17.73
C PHE A 265 -20.39 -16.93 18.94
N GLU A 266 -21.71 -16.94 18.73
CA GLU A 266 -22.67 -17.44 19.73
C GLU A 266 -22.73 -18.96 19.74
N GLU A 267 -22.57 -19.56 18.53
CA GLU A 267 -22.49 -21.01 18.33
C GLU A 267 -21.33 -21.30 17.35
N ASP A 268 -20.83 -22.54 17.35
CA ASP A 268 -19.78 -22.96 16.42
C ASP A 268 -20.23 -22.76 14.96
N PRO A 269 -19.53 -21.99 14.14
CA PRO A 269 -19.96 -21.71 12.79
C PRO A 269 -19.84 -22.93 11.88
N VAL A 270 -20.93 -23.27 11.20
CA VAL A 270 -20.93 -24.33 10.19
C VAL A 270 -20.47 -23.73 8.85
N LEU A 271 -19.28 -24.13 8.41
CA LEU A 271 -18.71 -23.69 7.14
C LEU A 271 -19.41 -24.36 5.96
N GLN A 272 -20.19 -23.60 5.21
CA GLN A 272 -20.88 -24.07 4.01
C GLN A 272 -20.10 -23.78 2.73
N HIS A 273 -19.21 -22.78 2.76
CA HIS A 273 -18.50 -22.23 1.60
C HIS A 273 -17.06 -21.90 1.96
N GLY A 274 -16.19 -21.85 0.96
CA GLY A 274 -14.86 -21.27 1.09
C GLY A 274 -14.92 -19.75 1.24
N PRO A 275 -13.85 -19.12 1.74
CA PRO A 275 -13.84 -17.69 2.09
C PRO A 275 -14.04 -16.72 0.90
N TYR A 276 -14.00 -17.24 -0.34
CA TYR A 276 -14.11 -16.43 -1.55
C TYR A 276 -14.95 -17.11 -2.62
N ASP A 277 -15.91 -17.96 -2.23
CA ASP A 277 -16.82 -18.64 -3.17
C ASP A 277 -17.98 -17.70 -3.54
N TYR A 278 -17.70 -16.76 -4.45
CA TYR A 278 -18.69 -15.78 -4.96
C TYR A 278 -19.58 -16.32 -6.09
N ASP A 279 -19.33 -17.51 -6.58
CA ASP A 279 -19.96 -18.09 -7.79
C ASP A 279 -21.29 -18.82 -7.48
N LYS A 280 -22.03 -18.41 -6.44
CA LYS A 280 -23.34 -19.00 -6.09
C LYS A 280 -24.48 -18.02 -6.12
#